data_3f703edaed2e3da12f2fcd6c438610ee
#
_entry.id   3f703edaed2e3da12f2fcd6c438610ee
#
_cell.length_a   1.000
_cell.length_b   1.000
_cell.length_c   1.000
_cell.angle_alpha   90.00
_cell.angle_beta   90.00
_cell.angle_gamma   90.00
#
_symmetry.space_group_name_H-M   'P 1'
#
loop_
_entity.id
_entity.type
_entity.pdbx_description
1 polymer ?
#
loop_
_entity_poly.entity_id
_entity_poly.type
_entity_poly.pdbx_seq_one_letter_code
_entity_poly.pdbx_strand_id
1 'polypeptide(L)'
;MDKYGLAFAVLGAILAALMPGIASAKGVGMVGEAAAGVVSEDPSKFSKVLILQLLPGTQGLYGLLTAVLLLSKIGVLGGQPEDLTFAKGMLYFISCLPMVIVGFFSAIRQARTAVAGVSIVAKKPEHSGKAITFAAMVETYAILALLISVLAFSSIN
;
A
#
# COMPACT_ATOMS: atom_id res chain seq x y z
N MET A 1 -21.83 2.60 -27.75
CA MET A 1 -20.84 1.54 -27.48
C MET A 1 -19.95 1.85 -26.24
N ASP A 2 -20.42 2.68 -25.32
CA ASP A 2 -19.57 3.17 -24.21
C ASP A 2 -19.92 2.56 -22.83
N LYS A 3 -20.56 1.38 -22.83
CA LYS A 3 -21.03 0.72 -21.62
C LYS A 3 -19.91 0.21 -20.68
N TYR A 4 -18.65 0.22 -21.11
CA TYR A 4 -17.55 -0.34 -20.34
C TYR A 4 -16.65 0.70 -19.67
N GLY A 5 -16.83 2.01 -19.92
CA GLY A 5 -15.98 3.05 -19.34
C GLY A 5 -15.99 3.02 -17.81
N LEU A 6 -17.17 3.00 -17.22
CA LEU A 6 -17.33 2.90 -15.77
C LEU A 6 -16.71 1.61 -15.21
N ALA A 7 -16.90 0.48 -15.91
CA ALA A 7 -16.34 -0.80 -15.47
C ALA A 7 -14.80 -0.78 -15.41
N PHE A 8 -14.13 -0.18 -16.39
CA PHE A 8 -12.67 -0.02 -16.37
C PHE A 8 -12.20 0.91 -15.26
N ALA A 9 -12.87 2.03 -15.02
CA ALA A 9 -12.53 2.94 -13.93
C ALA A 9 -12.65 2.24 -12.55
N VAL A 10 -13.77 1.53 -12.34
CA VAL A 10 -14.00 0.76 -11.11
C VAL A 10 -12.98 -0.37 -10.96
N LEU A 11 -12.64 -1.08 -12.05
CA LEU A 11 -11.60 -2.11 -12.02
C LEU A 11 -10.24 -1.54 -11.59
N GLY A 12 -9.86 -0.37 -12.11
CA GLY A 12 -8.65 0.33 -11.69
C GLY A 12 -8.63 0.63 -10.19
N ALA A 13 -9.74 1.16 -9.67
CA ALA A 13 -9.89 1.45 -8.24
C ALA A 13 -9.79 0.17 -7.39
N ILE A 14 -10.49 -0.89 -7.77
CA ILE A 14 -10.44 -2.18 -7.05
C ILE A 14 -9.02 -2.73 -7.04
N LEU A 15 -8.32 -2.75 -8.16
CA LEU A 15 -6.94 -3.24 -8.23
C LEU A 15 -5.99 -2.39 -7.40
N ALA A 16 -6.18 -1.06 -7.34
CA ALA A 16 -5.38 -0.17 -6.50
C ALA A 16 -5.49 -0.51 -5.01
N ALA A 17 -6.66 -0.93 -4.53
CA ALA A 17 -6.84 -1.41 -3.16
C ALA A 17 -6.36 -2.85 -2.98
N LEU A 18 -6.69 -3.74 -3.91
CA LEU A 18 -6.49 -5.18 -3.80
C LEU A 18 -5.00 -5.56 -3.81
N MET A 19 -4.24 -5.08 -4.79
CA MET A 19 -2.86 -5.53 -4.98
C MET A 19 -1.93 -5.10 -3.84
N PRO A 20 -1.85 -3.82 -3.46
CA PRO A 20 -1.09 -3.42 -2.29
C PRO A 20 -1.62 -4.02 -0.99
N GLY A 21 -2.95 -4.22 -0.88
CA GLY A 21 -3.58 -4.86 0.28
C GLY A 21 -3.10 -6.29 0.49
N ILE A 22 -3.07 -7.11 -0.55
CA ILE A 22 -2.53 -8.48 -0.51
C ILE A 22 -1.05 -8.48 -0.11
N ALA A 23 -0.27 -7.58 -0.72
CA ALA A 23 1.16 -7.47 -0.42
C ALA A 23 1.42 -7.03 1.02
N SER A 24 0.64 -6.07 1.53
CA SER A 24 0.70 -5.60 2.92
C SER A 24 0.32 -6.71 3.90
N ALA A 25 -0.75 -7.45 3.65
CA ALA A 25 -1.14 -8.58 4.51
C ALA A 25 -0.02 -9.61 4.60
N LYS A 26 0.58 -9.98 3.46
CA LYS A 26 1.73 -10.88 3.42
C LYS A 26 2.93 -10.29 4.15
N GLY A 27 3.23 -9.01 3.94
CA GLY A 27 4.37 -8.33 4.53
C GLY A 27 4.27 -8.23 6.06
N VAL A 28 3.12 -7.81 6.57
CA VAL A 28 2.83 -7.74 8.01
C VAL A 28 2.95 -9.12 8.66
N GLY A 29 2.45 -10.17 7.98
CA GLY A 29 2.60 -11.55 8.42
C GLY A 29 4.05 -11.98 8.54
N MET A 30 4.86 -11.75 7.49
CA MET A 30 6.30 -12.10 7.50
C MET A 30 7.07 -11.44 8.65
N VAL A 31 6.80 -10.16 8.91
CA VAL A 31 7.46 -9.44 10.02
C VAL A 31 6.95 -9.93 11.36
N GLY A 32 5.64 -10.23 11.47
CA GLY A 32 5.03 -10.77 12.68
C GLY A 32 5.61 -12.13 13.09
N GLU A 33 5.83 -13.02 12.13
CA GLU A 33 6.47 -14.32 12.37
C GLU A 33 7.90 -14.14 12.93
N ALA A 34 8.70 -13.25 12.34
CA ALA A 34 10.04 -12.95 12.84
C ALA A 34 10.01 -12.28 14.23
N ALA A 35 9.08 -11.35 14.43
CA ALA A 35 8.89 -10.64 15.70
C ALA A 35 8.47 -11.58 16.83
N ALA A 36 7.61 -12.56 16.55
CA ALA A 36 7.15 -13.53 17.56
C ALA A 36 8.32 -14.32 18.15
N GLY A 37 9.31 -14.71 17.33
CA GLY A 37 10.53 -15.36 17.83
C GLY A 37 11.31 -14.51 18.82
N VAL A 38 11.44 -13.20 18.55
CA VAL A 38 12.16 -12.28 19.44
C VAL A 38 11.40 -12.04 20.74
N VAL A 39 10.07 -11.88 20.66
CA VAL A 39 9.23 -11.62 21.82
C VAL A 39 9.11 -12.85 22.73
N SER A 40 9.18 -14.06 22.17
CA SER A 40 9.19 -15.30 22.96
C SER A 40 10.43 -15.46 23.82
N GLU A 41 11.58 -14.92 23.38
CA GLU A 41 12.83 -14.89 24.15
C GLU A 41 12.89 -13.72 25.12
N ASP A 42 12.42 -12.55 24.67
CA ASP A 42 12.46 -11.31 25.47
C ASP A 42 11.20 -10.44 25.21
N PRO A 43 10.16 -10.61 26.05
CA PRO A 43 8.91 -9.84 25.91
C PRO A 43 9.08 -8.31 26.00
N SER A 44 10.16 -7.81 26.59
CA SER A 44 10.42 -6.36 26.71
C SER A 44 10.66 -5.68 25.36
N LYS A 45 10.98 -6.46 24.32
CA LYS A 45 11.22 -5.98 22.96
C LYS A 45 9.96 -5.81 22.12
N PHE A 46 8.78 -6.21 22.65
CA PHE A 46 7.50 -6.22 21.91
C PHE A 46 7.23 -4.90 21.18
N SER A 47 7.25 -3.76 21.87
CA SER A 47 6.91 -2.47 21.27
C SER A 47 7.84 -2.09 20.12
N LYS A 48 9.11 -2.49 20.17
CA LYS A 48 10.11 -2.16 19.14
C LYS A 48 9.90 -2.97 17.87
N VAL A 49 9.60 -4.27 18.01
CA VAL A 49 9.33 -5.13 16.85
C VAL A 49 7.93 -4.90 16.27
N LEU A 50 6.95 -4.48 17.09
CA LEU A 50 5.62 -4.12 16.65
C LEU A 50 5.65 -2.96 15.65
N ILE A 51 6.47 -1.93 15.89
CA ILE A 51 6.62 -0.82 14.94
C ILE A 51 7.10 -1.34 13.58
N LEU A 52 8.10 -2.23 13.57
CA LEU A 52 8.60 -2.83 12.32
C LEU A 52 7.53 -3.65 11.61
N GLN A 53 6.66 -4.35 12.36
CA GLN A 53 5.57 -5.15 11.80
C GLN A 53 4.50 -4.28 11.13
N LEU A 54 4.23 -3.09 11.67
CA LEU A 54 3.19 -2.20 11.13
C LEU A 54 3.58 -1.56 9.79
N LEU A 55 4.88 -1.32 9.57
CA LEU A 55 5.36 -0.58 8.38
C LEU A 55 4.88 -1.17 7.04
N PRO A 56 4.99 -2.48 6.75
CA PRO A 56 4.53 -3.02 5.47
C PRO A 56 3.01 -2.98 5.28
N GLY A 57 2.25 -2.56 6.28
CA GLY A 57 0.80 -2.37 6.20
C GLY A 57 0.36 -1.09 5.51
N THR A 58 1.23 -0.07 5.47
CA THR A 58 0.89 1.27 4.98
C THR A 58 0.53 1.30 3.50
N GLN A 59 1.15 0.47 2.65
CA GLN A 59 0.84 0.41 1.23
C GLN A 59 -0.59 -0.06 0.95
N GLY A 60 -1.12 -0.96 1.78
CA GLY A 60 -2.52 -1.37 1.72
C GLY A 60 -3.47 -0.20 1.97
N LEU A 61 -3.13 0.67 2.94
CA LEU A 61 -3.90 1.89 3.23
C LEU A 61 -3.81 2.90 2.07
N TYR A 62 -2.64 3.07 1.46
CA TYR A 62 -2.46 3.95 0.29
C TYR A 62 -3.25 3.47 -0.92
N GLY A 63 -3.28 2.17 -1.15
CA GLY A 63 -4.09 1.57 -2.19
C GLY A 63 -5.60 1.77 -1.95
N LEU A 64 -6.06 1.56 -0.72
CA LEU A 64 -7.44 1.83 -0.32
C LEU A 64 -7.80 3.31 -0.52
N LEU A 65 -6.92 4.23 -0.10
CA LEU A 65 -7.13 5.66 -0.28
C LEU A 65 -7.26 6.03 -1.77
N THR A 66 -6.39 5.49 -2.63
CA THR A 66 -6.47 5.66 -4.09
C THR A 66 -7.83 5.23 -4.62
N ALA A 67 -8.29 4.04 -4.21
CA ALA A 67 -9.58 3.49 -4.63
C ALA A 67 -10.76 4.37 -4.19
N VAL A 68 -10.79 4.77 -2.91
CA VAL A 68 -11.87 5.60 -2.36
C VAL A 68 -11.94 6.96 -3.04
N LEU A 69 -10.80 7.60 -3.27
CA LEU A 69 -10.75 8.90 -3.94
C LEU A 69 -11.24 8.81 -5.39
N LEU A 70 -10.84 7.78 -6.14
CA LEU A 70 -11.32 7.59 -7.51
C LEU A 70 -12.81 7.24 -7.53
N LEU A 71 -13.29 6.30 -6.72
CA LEU A 71 -14.70 5.91 -6.67
C LEU A 71 -15.61 7.08 -6.24
N SER A 72 -15.11 7.95 -5.36
CA SER A 72 -15.79 9.18 -4.99
C SER A 72 -15.86 10.15 -6.16
N LYS A 73 -14.74 10.35 -6.87
CA LYS A 73 -14.65 11.26 -8.02
C LYS A 73 -15.62 10.88 -9.15
N ILE A 74 -15.73 9.58 -9.47
CA ILE A 74 -16.64 9.09 -10.53
C ILE A 74 -18.07 8.86 -10.05
N GLY A 75 -18.42 9.32 -8.85
CA GLY A 75 -19.76 9.30 -8.31
C GLY A 75 -20.29 7.94 -7.84
N VAL A 76 -19.48 6.87 -7.88
CA VAL A 76 -19.89 5.52 -7.48
C VAL A 76 -20.26 5.47 -5.99
N LEU A 77 -19.47 6.08 -5.13
CA LEU A 77 -19.75 6.10 -3.67
C LEU A 77 -20.95 7.00 -3.33
N GLY A 78 -21.28 7.98 -4.19
CA GLY A 78 -22.44 8.84 -4.03
C GLY A 78 -23.74 8.26 -4.60
N GLY A 79 -23.71 7.06 -5.19
CA GLY A 79 -24.87 6.44 -5.83
C GLY A 79 -25.32 7.09 -7.14
N GLN A 80 -24.50 7.99 -7.70
CA GLN A 80 -24.74 8.68 -8.96
C GLN A 80 -23.50 8.57 -9.86
N PRO A 81 -23.20 7.37 -10.36
CA PRO A 81 -22.02 7.16 -11.19
C PRO A 81 -22.08 7.96 -12.48
N GLU A 82 -20.95 8.56 -12.87
CA GLU A 82 -20.83 9.24 -14.15
C GLU A 82 -21.00 8.28 -15.32
N ASP A 83 -21.62 8.75 -16.40
CA ASP A 83 -21.63 8.04 -17.69
C ASP A 83 -20.28 8.27 -18.39
N LEU A 84 -19.37 7.30 -18.22
CA LEU A 84 -18.00 7.39 -18.70
C LEU A 84 -17.86 6.75 -20.08
N THR A 85 -17.28 7.48 -21.03
CA THR A 85 -16.82 6.89 -22.28
C THR A 85 -15.74 5.85 -22.01
N PHE A 86 -15.58 4.88 -22.91
CA PHE A 86 -14.51 3.88 -22.81
C PHE A 86 -13.13 4.50 -22.65
N ALA A 87 -12.83 5.55 -23.42
CA ALA A 87 -11.54 6.25 -23.35
C ALA A 87 -11.31 6.88 -21.99
N LYS A 88 -12.30 7.55 -21.40
CA LYS A 88 -12.21 8.16 -20.06
C LYS A 88 -12.04 7.10 -18.97
N GLY A 89 -12.79 6.00 -19.05
CA GLY A 89 -12.66 4.87 -18.14
C GLY A 89 -11.27 4.22 -18.18
N MET A 90 -10.69 4.09 -19.38
CA MET A 90 -9.35 3.58 -19.57
C MET A 90 -8.27 4.52 -18.98
N LEU A 91 -8.44 5.83 -19.10
CA LEU A 91 -7.55 6.81 -18.48
C LEU A 91 -7.56 6.68 -16.94
N TYR A 92 -8.74 6.53 -16.33
CA TYR A 92 -8.86 6.27 -14.91
C TYR A 92 -8.17 4.96 -14.50
N PHE A 93 -8.37 3.90 -15.27
CA PHE A 93 -7.69 2.62 -15.03
C PHE A 93 -6.17 2.76 -15.05
N ILE A 94 -5.62 3.38 -16.10
CA ILE A 94 -4.17 3.60 -16.23
C ILE A 94 -3.62 4.46 -15.11
N SER A 95 -4.37 5.46 -14.66
CA SER A 95 -3.97 6.33 -13.54
C SER A 95 -3.80 5.59 -12.22
N CYS A 96 -4.45 4.44 -12.04
CA CYS A 96 -4.30 3.60 -10.85
C CYS A 96 -3.05 2.71 -10.90
N LEU A 97 -2.51 2.41 -12.08
CA LEU A 97 -1.42 1.44 -12.25
C LEU A 97 -0.15 1.75 -11.43
N PRO A 98 0.28 3.01 -11.26
CA PRO A 98 1.43 3.29 -10.40
C PRO A 98 1.23 2.74 -8.98
N MET A 99 0.07 2.99 -8.36
CA MET A 99 -0.21 2.47 -7.02
C MET A 99 -0.38 0.95 -7.00
N VAL A 100 -1.05 0.38 -8.01
CA VAL A 100 -1.22 -1.08 -8.17
C VAL A 100 0.13 -1.80 -8.16
N ILE A 101 1.07 -1.34 -8.99
CA ILE A 101 2.34 -2.03 -9.24
C ILE A 101 3.36 -1.68 -8.15
N VAL A 102 3.63 -0.39 -7.97
CA VAL A 102 4.68 0.05 -7.03
C VAL A 102 4.27 -0.22 -5.59
N GLY A 103 3.00 -0.02 -5.22
CA GLY A 103 2.49 -0.32 -3.89
C GLY A 103 2.66 -1.80 -3.54
N PHE A 104 2.35 -2.70 -4.47
CA PHE A 104 2.54 -4.14 -4.30
C PHE A 104 4.00 -4.51 -4.02
N PHE A 105 4.91 -4.09 -4.89
CA PHE A 105 6.32 -4.45 -4.74
C PHE A 105 6.97 -3.74 -3.55
N SER A 106 6.60 -2.50 -3.27
CA SER A 106 7.10 -1.74 -2.12
C SER A 106 6.78 -2.45 -0.80
N ALA A 107 5.53 -2.89 -0.60
CA ALA A 107 5.12 -3.61 0.62
C ALA A 107 5.97 -4.87 0.85
N ILE A 108 6.20 -5.68 -0.20
CA ILE A 108 7.01 -6.90 -0.09
C ILE A 108 8.49 -6.57 0.21
N ARG A 109 9.05 -5.53 -0.42
CA ARG A 109 10.44 -5.12 -0.18
C ARG A 109 10.61 -4.53 1.21
N GLN A 110 9.67 -3.71 1.65
CA GLN A 110 9.68 -3.14 3.00
C GLN A 110 9.58 -4.23 4.07
N ALA A 111 8.72 -5.23 3.87
CA ALA A 111 8.61 -6.36 4.77
C ALA A 111 9.94 -7.11 4.94
N ARG A 112 10.66 -7.39 3.85
CA ARG A 112 11.98 -8.04 3.91
C ARG A 112 12.99 -7.21 4.68
N THR A 113 13.01 -5.89 4.46
CA THR A 113 13.87 -4.96 5.19
C THR A 113 13.49 -4.91 6.67
N ALA A 114 12.19 -4.92 7.00
CA ALA A 114 11.70 -4.94 8.36
C ALA A 114 12.05 -6.25 9.09
N VAL A 115 11.96 -7.42 8.43
CA VAL A 115 12.41 -8.71 8.96
C VAL A 115 13.91 -8.66 9.32
N ALA A 116 14.75 -8.10 8.44
CA ALA A 116 16.16 -7.88 8.75
C ALA A 116 16.33 -6.92 9.94
N GLY A 117 15.48 -5.89 10.05
CA GLY A 117 15.42 -4.96 11.18
C GLY A 117 15.06 -5.63 12.50
N VAL A 118 14.18 -6.64 12.49
CA VAL A 118 13.86 -7.45 13.69
C VAL A 118 15.12 -8.10 14.25
N SER A 119 16.04 -8.58 13.40
CA SER A 119 17.32 -9.14 13.84
C SER A 119 18.24 -8.10 14.50
N ILE A 120 18.16 -6.82 14.10
CA ILE A 120 18.87 -5.72 14.76
C ILE A 120 18.29 -5.52 16.15
N VAL A 121 16.96 -5.47 16.28
CA VAL A 121 16.29 -5.31 17.59
C VAL A 121 16.57 -6.47 18.53
N ALA A 122 16.63 -7.70 18.01
CA ALA A 122 16.95 -8.89 18.78
C ALA A 122 18.32 -8.78 19.47
N LYS A 123 19.34 -8.32 18.72
CA LYS A 123 20.72 -8.25 19.18
C LYS A 123 21.07 -6.94 19.89
N LYS A 124 20.51 -5.82 19.42
CA LYS A 124 20.82 -4.46 19.87
C LYS A 124 19.56 -3.61 19.89
N PRO A 125 18.70 -3.77 20.90
CA PRO A 125 17.39 -3.09 20.97
C PRO A 125 17.51 -1.56 21.01
N GLU A 126 18.66 -1.01 21.42
CA GLU A 126 18.96 0.42 21.39
C GLU A 126 19.12 0.97 19.95
N HIS A 127 19.31 0.09 18.96
CA HIS A 127 19.40 0.47 17.53
C HIS A 127 18.08 0.29 16.78
N SER A 128 16.95 0.11 17.46
CA SER A 128 15.63 -0.04 16.83
C SER A 128 15.29 1.11 15.86
N GLY A 129 15.66 2.35 16.18
CA GLY A 129 15.47 3.51 15.29
C GLY A 129 16.15 3.34 13.94
N LYS A 130 17.35 2.75 13.89
CA LYS A 130 18.07 2.47 12.64
C LYS A 130 17.33 1.42 11.80
N ALA A 131 16.81 0.37 12.45
CA ALA A 131 16.03 -0.66 11.77
C ALA A 131 14.74 -0.09 11.14
N ILE A 132 14.03 0.78 11.87
CA ILE A 132 12.84 1.48 11.40
C ILE A 132 13.20 2.38 10.20
N THR A 133 14.28 3.13 10.28
CA THR A 133 14.72 4.02 9.18
C THR A 133 14.99 3.23 7.90
N PHE A 134 15.66 2.09 7.97
CA PHE A 134 15.90 1.25 6.78
C PHE A 134 14.61 0.79 6.13
N ALA A 135 13.63 0.36 6.92
CA ALA A 135 12.34 -0.06 6.38
C ALA A 135 11.54 1.13 5.81
N ALA A 136 11.53 2.28 6.52
CA ALA A 136 10.82 3.48 6.09
C ALA A 136 11.34 4.05 4.76
N MET A 137 12.63 3.89 4.44
CA MET A 137 13.19 4.33 3.16
C MET A 137 12.53 3.62 1.95
N VAL A 138 12.07 2.38 2.11
CA VAL A 138 11.38 1.64 1.05
C VAL A 138 9.98 2.20 0.81
N GLU A 139 9.34 2.72 1.85
CA GLU A 139 7.99 3.27 1.81
C GLU A 139 7.86 4.51 0.91
N THR A 140 8.93 5.30 0.79
CA THR A 140 8.94 6.53 0.00
C THR A 140 8.47 6.31 -1.44
N TYR A 141 8.79 5.17 -2.05
CA TYR A 141 8.38 4.84 -3.41
C TYR A 141 6.87 4.59 -3.52
N ALA A 142 6.25 4.01 -2.51
CA ALA A 142 4.80 3.85 -2.47
C ALA A 142 4.08 5.19 -2.30
N ILE A 143 4.64 6.12 -1.52
CA ILE A 143 4.12 7.49 -1.38
C ILE A 143 4.18 8.23 -2.72
N LEU A 144 5.29 8.11 -3.46
CA LEU A 144 5.41 8.70 -4.80
C LEU A 144 4.38 8.09 -5.78
N ALA A 145 4.15 6.79 -5.69
CA ALA A 145 3.15 6.11 -6.51
C ALA A 145 1.71 6.54 -6.16
N LEU A 146 1.40 6.71 -4.88
CA LEU A 146 0.14 7.28 -4.43
C LEU A 146 -0.07 8.68 -5.02
N LEU A 147 0.95 9.54 -4.87
CA LEU A 147 0.88 10.92 -5.34
C LEU A 147 0.61 10.99 -6.85
N ILE A 148 1.37 10.26 -7.66
CA ILE A 148 1.18 10.30 -9.11
C ILE A 148 -0.16 9.70 -9.54
N SER A 149 -0.64 8.64 -8.90
CA SER A 149 -1.96 8.07 -9.18
C SER A 149 -3.07 9.09 -8.90
N VAL A 150 -3.02 9.75 -7.73
CA VAL A 150 -4.01 10.76 -7.35
C VAL A 150 -3.98 11.96 -8.29
N LEU A 151 -2.80 12.49 -8.59
CA LEU A 151 -2.66 13.62 -9.52
C LEU A 151 -3.16 13.27 -10.93
N ALA A 152 -2.83 12.06 -11.42
CA ALA A 152 -3.22 11.62 -12.75
C ALA A 152 -4.74 11.52 -12.89
N PHE A 153 -5.44 10.83 -12.00
CA PHE A 153 -6.91 10.75 -12.14
C PHE A 153 -7.60 12.06 -11.77
N SER A 154 -7.02 12.90 -10.91
CA SER A 154 -7.60 14.20 -10.56
C SER A 154 -7.59 15.18 -11.72
N SER A 155 -6.62 15.08 -12.63
CA SER A 155 -6.49 15.94 -13.82
C SER A 155 -7.39 15.53 -15.00
N ILE A 156 -8.06 14.38 -14.93
CA ILE A 156 -9.01 13.94 -15.94
C ILE A 156 -10.34 14.71 -15.76
N ASN A 157 -10.70 15.52 -16.76
CA ASN A 157 -11.93 16.31 -16.80
C ASN A 157 -13.10 15.54 -17.40
#